data_ad3d156ba45748e3aab5d6f18ddfd1db
#
_entry.id   ad3d156ba45748e3aab5d6f18ddfd1db
#
_cell.length_a   1.000
_cell.length_b   1.000
_cell.length_c   1.000
_cell.angle_alpha   90.00
_cell.angle_beta   90.00
_cell.angle_gamma   90.00
#
_symmetry.space_group_name_H-M   'P 1'
#
loop_
_entity.id
_entity.type
_entity.pdbx_description
1 polymer ?
#
loop_
_entity_poly.entity_id
_entity_poly.type
_entity_poly.pdbx_seq_one_letter_code
_entity_poly.pdbx_strand_id
1 'polypeptide(L)'
;MFQRLWPRIANREDARRIAGSAVKWYVILAVFSAAFGIVSLVSGEPITRSPSDARIVASAWSLVDAAIFGFIAYKIGSLSLSWSIAGLGLAVLSMLLALGSGDLSPIALIVEFYIVLRFVNAVRAALAWRKFNAPAPVAGLEITPQ
;
A
#
# COMPACT_ATOMS: atom_id res chain seq x y z
N MET A 1 7.50 17.59 13.61
CA MET A 1 6.36 16.77 13.15
C MET A 1 6.41 16.46 11.65
N PHE A 2 6.72 17.42 10.79
CA PHE A 2 6.78 17.27 9.33
C PHE A 2 7.76 16.18 8.83
N GLN A 3 8.92 16.03 9.44
CA GLN A 3 9.92 15.01 9.07
C GLN A 3 9.44 13.55 9.24
N ARG A 4 8.44 13.29 10.10
CA ARG A 4 7.84 11.95 10.22
C ARG A 4 6.86 11.64 9.09
N LEU A 5 6.23 12.65 8.51
CA LEU A 5 5.30 12.51 7.40
C LEU A 5 6.02 12.50 6.05
N TRP A 6 7.13 13.25 5.95
CA TRP A 6 7.93 13.40 4.73
C TRP A 6 9.41 13.13 5.01
N PRO A 7 9.80 11.85 5.22
CA PRO A 7 11.16 11.50 5.59
C PRO A 7 12.14 11.78 4.44
N ARG A 8 13.35 12.22 4.80
CA ARG A 8 14.46 12.35 3.85
C ARG A 8 15.00 10.95 3.52
N ILE A 9 15.28 10.72 2.25
CA ILE A 9 15.88 9.46 1.76
C ILE A 9 17.31 9.79 1.34
N ALA A 10 18.26 9.55 2.21
CA ALA A 10 19.66 9.88 1.98
C ALA A 10 20.47 8.66 1.49
N ASN A 11 20.05 7.45 1.81
CA ASN A 11 20.76 6.22 1.52
C ASN A 11 19.80 5.04 1.28
N ARG A 12 20.37 3.87 0.94
CA ARG A 12 19.62 2.63 0.69
C ARG A 12 18.85 2.14 1.90
N GLU A 13 19.39 2.30 3.08
CA GLU A 13 18.76 1.87 4.33
C GLU A 13 17.51 2.70 4.64
N ASP A 14 17.59 4.02 4.43
CA ASP A 14 16.41 4.89 4.54
C ASP A 14 15.30 4.46 3.59
N ALA A 15 15.64 4.14 2.33
CA ALA A 15 14.67 3.68 1.36
C ALA A 15 13.97 2.39 1.84
N ARG A 16 14.72 1.40 2.34
CA ARG A 16 14.16 0.17 2.90
C ARG A 16 13.28 0.41 4.12
N ARG A 17 13.71 1.25 5.05
CA ARG A 17 12.96 1.59 6.26
C ARG A 17 11.64 2.28 5.93
N ILE A 18 11.64 3.18 4.96
CA ILE A 18 10.44 3.92 4.53
C ILE A 18 9.47 2.99 3.80
N ALA A 19 9.95 2.14 2.89
CA ALA A 19 9.13 1.11 2.26
C ALA A 19 8.53 0.14 3.29
N GLY A 20 9.32 -0.31 4.27
CA GLY A 20 8.87 -1.17 5.35
C GLY A 20 7.74 -0.56 6.20
N SER A 21 7.69 0.76 6.29
CA SER A 21 6.57 1.46 6.94
C SER A 21 5.25 1.30 6.17
N ALA A 22 5.27 1.35 4.84
CA ALA A 22 4.08 1.10 4.02
C ALA A 22 3.68 -0.39 4.04
N VAL A 23 4.66 -1.30 4.02
CA VAL A 23 4.42 -2.74 4.16
C VAL A 23 3.61 -3.06 5.40
N LYS A 24 3.97 -2.48 6.56
CA LYS A 24 3.24 -2.69 7.82
C LYS A 24 1.76 -2.34 7.68
N TRP A 25 1.41 -1.26 6.99
CA TRP A 25 0.03 -0.85 6.80
C TRP A 25 -0.73 -1.84 5.91
N TYR A 26 -0.14 -2.32 4.82
CA TYR A 26 -0.79 -3.34 3.99
C TYR A 26 -0.94 -4.67 4.72
N VAL A 27 0.02 -5.06 5.56
CA VAL A 27 -0.11 -6.26 6.40
C VAL A 27 -1.26 -6.08 7.39
N ILE A 28 -1.38 -4.91 8.02
CA ILE A 28 -2.50 -4.61 8.92
C ILE A 28 -3.83 -4.72 8.16
N LEU A 29 -3.95 -4.10 6.99
CA LEU A 29 -5.16 -4.17 6.17
C LEU A 29 -5.47 -5.61 5.76
N ALA A 30 -4.48 -6.39 5.35
CA ALA A 30 -4.64 -7.81 5.00
C ALA A 30 -5.16 -8.63 6.18
N VAL A 31 -4.60 -8.43 7.38
CA VAL A 31 -5.05 -9.12 8.60
C VAL A 31 -6.47 -8.74 8.97
N PHE A 32 -6.82 -7.46 8.92
CA PHE A 32 -8.19 -7.01 9.20
C PHE A 32 -9.19 -7.57 8.18
N SER A 33 -8.89 -7.52 6.88
CA SER A 33 -9.75 -8.09 5.84
C SER A 33 -9.93 -9.59 6.00
N ALA A 34 -8.85 -10.32 6.32
CA ALA A 34 -8.92 -11.76 6.57
C ALA A 34 -9.77 -12.07 7.82
N ALA A 35 -9.53 -11.36 8.92
CA ALA A 35 -10.28 -11.54 10.17
C ALA A 35 -11.77 -11.24 9.94
N PHE A 36 -12.10 -10.15 9.26
CA PHE A 36 -13.47 -9.80 8.93
C PHE A 36 -14.14 -10.87 8.07
N GLY A 37 -13.45 -11.34 7.01
CA GLY A 37 -13.97 -12.43 6.16
C GLY A 37 -14.24 -13.72 6.94
N ILE A 38 -13.31 -14.13 7.80
CA ILE A 38 -13.46 -15.33 8.63
C ILE A 38 -14.60 -15.19 9.64
N VAL A 39 -14.65 -14.06 10.37
CA VAL A 39 -15.70 -13.82 11.35
C VAL A 39 -17.06 -13.80 10.68
N SER A 40 -17.19 -13.14 9.53
CA SER A 40 -18.45 -13.11 8.76
C SER A 40 -18.89 -14.49 8.28
N LEU A 41 -17.96 -15.40 7.99
CA LEU A 41 -18.29 -16.79 7.62
C LEU A 41 -18.74 -17.61 8.84
N VAL A 42 -18.08 -17.45 9.99
CA VAL A 42 -18.27 -18.31 11.17
C VAL A 42 -19.44 -17.84 12.03
N SER A 43 -19.64 -16.53 12.21
CA SER A 43 -20.65 -15.99 13.13
C SER A 43 -22.09 -16.29 12.71
N GLY A 44 -22.32 -16.64 11.45
CA GLY A 44 -23.69 -16.90 10.96
C GLY A 44 -24.62 -15.70 11.00
N GLU A 45 -24.28 -14.68 11.78
CA GLU A 45 -25.06 -13.46 11.93
C GLU A 45 -24.76 -12.43 10.83
N PRO A 46 -25.74 -11.81 10.21
CA PRO A 46 -25.51 -10.77 9.22
C PRO A 46 -24.98 -9.52 9.94
N ILE A 47 -23.72 -9.17 9.70
CA ILE A 47 -23.20 -7.83 10.05
C ILE A 47 -23.94 -6.76 9.24
N THR A 48 -24.56 -7.18 8.14
CA THR A 48 -25.50 -6.39 7.34
C THR A 48 -26.80 -7.18 7.16
N ARG A 49 -27.97 -6.52 7.14
CA ARG A 49 -29.30 -7.12 6.91
C ARG A 49 -29.47 -7.67 5.49
N SER A 50 -28.46 -8.28 4.93
CA SER A 50 -28.40 -8.76 3.54
C SER A 50 -28.83 -10.24 3.45
N PRO A 51 -29.39 -10.70 2.34
CA PRO A 51 -29.67 -12.11 2.08
C PRO A 51 -28.43 -13.00 2.26
N SER A 52 -28.61 -14.26 2.63
CA SER A 52 -27.53 -15.24 2.89
C SER A 52 -26.45 -15.28 1.79
N ASP A 53 -26.86 -15.19 0.54
CA ASP A 53 -25.96 -15.26 -0.62
C ASP A 53 -25.04 -14.04 -0.72
N ALA A 54 -25.56 -12.84 -0.45
CA ALA A 54 -24.76 -11.61 -0.46
C ALA A 54 -23.69 -11.62 0.65
N ARG A 55 -23.93 -12.34 1.76
CA ARG A 55 -22.98 -12.50 2.86
C ARG A 55 -21.80 -13.39 2.48
N ILE A 56 -22.06 -14.53 1.86
CA ILE A 56 -21.00 -15.44 1.39
C ILE A 56 -20.11 -14.70 0.39
N VAL A 57 -20.73 -13.97 -0.53
CA VAL A 57 -20.00 -13.15 -1.52
C VAL A 57 -19.16 -12.08 -0.83
N ALA A 58 -19.69 -11.33 0.13
CA ALA A 58 -18.94 -10.29 0.87
C ALA A 58 -17.77 -10.87 1.66
N SER A 59 -17.97 -12.02 2.31
CA SER A 59 -16.89 -12.70 3.03
C SER A 59 -15.79 -13.21 2.09
N ALA A 60 -16.17 -13.78 0.95
CA ALA A 60 -15.22 -14.21 -0.07
C ALA A 60 -14.41 -13.03 -0.62
N TRP A 61 -15.04 -11.90 -0.90
CA TRP A 61 -14.35 -10.68 -1.32
C TRP A 61 -13.36 -10.17 -0.28
N SER A 62 -13.71 -10.19 1.01
CA SER A 62 -12.78 -9.78 2.07
C SER A 62 -11.54 -10.68 2.14
N LEU A 63 -11.66 -11.96 1.86
CA LEU A 63 -10.51 -12.88 1.78
C LEU A 63 -9.65 -12.62 0.53
N VAL A 64 -10.29 -12.29 -0.60
CA VAL A 64 -9.58 -11.87 -1.82
C VAL A 64 -8.81 -10.57 -1.58
N ASP A 65 -9.43 -9.59 -0.92
CA ASP A 65 -8.77 -8.34 -0.54
C ASP A 65 -7.56 -8.58 0.37
N ALA A 66 -7.70 -9.49 1.34
CA ALA A 66 -6.59 -9.88 2.21
C ALA A 66 -5.41 -10.46 1.42
N ALA A 67 -5.68 -11.32 0.44
CA ALA A 67 -4.65 -11.89 -0.42
C ALA A 67 -3.99 -10.82 -1.30
N ILE A 68 -4.77 -9.90 -1.88
CA ILE A 68 -4.26 -8.79 -2.69
C ILE A 68 -3.37 -7.88 -1.84
N PHE A 69 -3.82 -7.46 -0.66
CA PHE A 69 -3.04 -6.60 0.23
C PHE A 69 -1.76 -7.29 0.72
N GLY A 70 -1.83 -8.59 1.05
CA GLY A 70 -0.64 -9.37 1.42
C GLY A 70 0.38 -9.46 0.29
N PHE A 71 -0.09 -9.69 -0.95
CA PHE A 71 0.77 -9.74 -2.12
C PHE A 71 1.42 -8.38 -2.42
N ILE A 72 0.66 -7.29 -2.34
CA ILE A 72 1.18 -5.93 -2.52
C ILE A 72 2.22 -5.61 -1.44
N ALA A 73 1.95 -5.96 -0.17
CA ALA A 73 2.91 -5.81 0.93
C ALA A 73 4.24 -6.50 0.62
N TYR A 74 4.20 -7.75 0.19
CA TYR A 74 5.37 -8.51 -0.21
C TYR A 74 6.15 -7.82 -1.33
N LYS A 75 5.48 -7.36 -2.38
CA LYS A 75 6.10 -6.68 -3.53
C LYS A 75 6.66 -5.29 -3.19
N ILE A 76 6.02 -4.53 -2.31
CA ILE A 76 6.56 -3.25 -1.81
C ILE A 76 7.80 -3.51 -0.96
N GLY A 77 7.80 -4.57 -0.15
CA GLY A 77 8.98 -4.99 0.63
C GLY A 77 10.20 -5.28 -0.23
N SER A 78 10.00 -5.76 -1.46
CA SER A 78 11.07 -5.92 -2.46
C SER A 78 11.45 -4.63 -3.20
N LEU A 79 10.90 -3.47 -2.80
CA LEU A 79 11.15 -2.15 -3.42
C LEU A 79 10.78 -2.09 -4.91
N SER A 80 9.78 -2.85 -5.32
CA SER A 80 9.23 -2.82 -6.67
C SER A 80 8.46 -1.53 -6.93
N LEU A 81 8.93 -0.71 -7.86
CA LEU A 81 8.28 0.57 -8.20
C LEU A 81 6.86 0.36 -8.75
N SER A 82 6.68 -0.59 -9.66
CA SER A 82 5.38 -0.84 -10.28
C SER A 82 4.33 -1.22 -9.24
N TRP A 83 4.69 -2.07 -8.28
CA TRP A 83 3.79 -2.47 -7.19
C TRP A 83 3.58 -1.40 -6.14
N SER A 84 4.57 -0.52 -5.92
CA SER A 84 4.39 0.66 -5.06
C SER A 84 3.40 1.65 -5.67
N ILE A 85 3.43 1.83 -7.01
CA ILE A 85 2.47 2.67 -7.74
C ILE A 85 1.08 2.01 -7.73
N ALA A 86 0.98 0.70 -7.99
CA ALA A 86 -0.29 -0.02 -7.93
C ALA A 86 -0.94 0.07 -6.54
N GLY A 87 -0.15 -0.10 -5.48
CA GLY A 87 -0.62 0.07 -4.11
C GLY A 87 -1.11 1.48 -3.81
N LEU A 88 -0.38 2.50 -4.26
CA LEU A 88 -0.82 3.88 -4.14
C LEU A 88 -2.15 4.11 -4.89
N GLY A 89 -2.28 3.57 -6.10
CA GLY A 89 -3.50 3.67 -6.90
C GLY A 89 -4.70 3.07 -6.18
N LEU A 90 -4.54 1.89 -5.58
CA LEU A 90 -5.60 1.25 -4.78
C LEU A 90 -5.96 2.06 -3.54
N ALA A 91 -4.99 2.61 -2.82
CA ALA A 91 -5.25 3.44 -1.65
C ALA A 91 -6.00 4.73 -2.03
N VAL A 92 -5.64 5.38 -3.14
CA VAL A 92 -6.35 6.56 -3.65
C VAL A 92 -7.77 6.19 -4.10
N LEU A 93 -7.93 5.08 -4.80
CA LEU A 93 -9.25 4.60 -5.23
C LEU A 93 -10.15 4.30 -4.03
N SER A 94 -9.64 3.60 -3.01
CA SER A 94 -10.37 3.35 -1.75
C SER A 94 -10.83 4.65 -1.11
N MET A 95 -9.94 5.63 -0.98
CA MET A 95 -10.26 6.96 -0.44
C MET A 95 -11.35 7.67 -1.25
N LEU A 96 -11.29 7.62 -2.60
CA LEU A 96 -12.28 8.25 -3.47
C LEU A 96 -13.65 7.57 -3.35
N LEU A 97 -13.69 6.24 -3.31
CA LEU A 97 -14.94 5.49 -3.11
C LEU A 97 -15.55 5.78 -1.75
N ALA A 98 -14.75 5.85 -0.71
CA ALA A 98 -15.17 6.18 0.63
C ALA A 98 -15.71 7.62 0.72
N LEU A 99 -15.09 8.59 0.04
CA LEU A 99 -15.61 9.96 -0.09
C LEU A 99 -16.96 10.01 -0.84
N GLY A 100 -17.09 9.17 -1.87
CA GLY A 100 -18.31 9.10 -2.70
C GLY A 100 -19.51 8.48 -1.97
N SER A 101 -19.27 7.60 -0.99
CA SER A 101 -20.35 6.97 -0.19
C SER A 101 -21.03 7.94 0.79
N GLY A 102 -20.39 9.03 1.15
CA GLY A 102 -20.90 10.01 2.11
C GLY A 102 -20.86 9.57 3.59
N ASP A 103 -20.44 8.33 3.88
CA ASP A 103 -20.48 7.73 5.21
C ASP A 103 -19.18 7.91 6.02
N LEU A 104 -18.24 8.72 5.51
CA LEU A 104 -16.96 8.91 6.16
C LEU A 104 -17.04 9.80 7.38
N SER A 105 -16.64 9.23 8.52
CA SER A 105 -16.34 10.06 9.69
C SER A 105 -15.05 10.87 9.46
N PRO A 106 -14.90 12.05 10.09
CA PRO A 106 -13.67 12.85 9.99
C PRO A 106 -12.41 12.06 10.40
N ILE A 107 -12.55 11.13 11.33
CA ILE A 107 -11.45 10.26 11.78
C ILE A 107 -11.05 9.29 10.67
N ALA A 108 -12.01 8.67 10.00
CA ALA A 108 -11.75 7.78 8.87
C ALA A 108 -11.01 8.50 7.74
N LEU A 109 -11.40 9.73 7.42
CA LEU A 109 -10.71 10.58 6.45
C LEU A 109 -9.25 10.83 6.81
N ILE A 110 -8.96 11.14 8.07
CA ILE A 110 -7.58 11.35 8.54
C ILE A 110 -6.76 10.06 8.40
N VAL A 111 -7.33 8.91 8.72
CA VAL A 111 -6.66 7.61 8.60
C VAL A 111 -6.38 7.28 7.14
N GLU A 112 -7.36 7.44 6.25
CA GLU A 112 -7.21 7.21 4.81
C GLU A 112 -6.14 8.12 4.21
N PHE A 113 -6.16 9.41 4.53
CA PHE A 113 -5.14 10.36 4.09
C PHE A 113 -3.74 9.95 4.57
N TYR A 114 -3.62 9.50 5.81
CA TYR A 114 -2.37 9.02 6.37
C TYR A 114 -1.86 7.78 5.63
N ILE A 115 -2.75 6.84 5.28
CA ILE A 115 -2.43 5.64 4.51
C ILE A 115 -1.91 6.04 3.12
N VAL A 116 -2.63 6.89 2.38
CA VAL A 116 -2.19 7.39 1.08
C VAL A 116 -0.79 8.02 1.15
N LEU A 117 -0.54 8.84 2.17
CA LEU A 117 0.78 9.47 2.37
C LEU A 117 1.90 8.44 2.59
N ARG A 118 1.61 7.32 3.27
CA ARG A 118 2.57 6.21 3.43
C ARG A 118 2.92 5.55 2.11
N PHE A 119 1.96 5.41 1.21
CA PHE A 119 2.21 4.82 -0.11
C PHE A 119 2.91 5.78 -1.07
N VAL A 120 2.66 7.08 -1.00
CA VAL A 120 3.48 8.08 -1.68
C VAL A 120 4.95 7.95 -1.27
N ASN A 121 5.20 7.79 0.03
CA ASN A 121 6.57 7.59 0.52
C ASN A 121 7.18 6.26 0.07
N ALA A 122 6.39 5.18 -0.09
CA ALA A 122 6.87 3.91 -0.65
C ALA A 122 7.30 4.05 -2.11
N VAL A 123 6.53 4.78 -2.93
CA VAL A 123 6.90 5.09 -4.32
C VAL A 123 8.21 5.90 -4.36
N ARG A 124 8.35 6.93 -3.52
CA ARG A 124 9.59 7.71 -3.40
C ARG A 124 10.78 6.84 -3.00
N ALA A 125 10.57 5.91 -2.05
CA ALA A 125 11.61 4.99 -1.61
C ALA A 125 12.05 4.05 -2.75
N ALA A 126 11.10 3.51 -3.53
CA ALA A 126 11.39 2.65 -4.68
C ALA A 126 12.14 3.41 -5.80
N LEU A 127 11.77 4.67 -6.06
CA LEU A 127 12.50 5.54 -6.99
C LEU A 127 13.93 5.82 -6.52
N ALA A 128 14.09 6.18 -5.26
CA ALA A 128 15.42 6.42 -4.68
C ALA A 128 16.29 5.15 -4.70
N TRP A 129 15.71 4.00 -4.41
CA TRP A 129 16.39 2.71 -4.49
C TRP A 129 16.93 2.41 -5.89
N ARG A 130 16.14 2.66 -6.94
CA ARG A 130 16.59 2.52 -8.33
C ARG A 130 17.77 3.44 -8.63
N LYS A 131 17.71 4.70 -8.16
CA LYS A 131 18.78 5.67 -8.34
C LYS A 131 20.07 5.24 -7.65
N PHE A 132 20.01 4.69 -6.44
CA PHE A 132 21.17 4.19 -5.70
C PHE A 132 21.77 2.91 -6.28
N ASN A 133 21.02 2.15 -7.09
CA ASN A 133 21.47 0.94 -7.75
C ASN A 133 21.78 1.14 -9.25
N ALA A 134 21.58 2.34 -9.79
CA ALA A 134 22.02 2.62 -11.15
C ALA A 134 23.54 2.44 -11.26
N PRO A 135 24.04 1.74 -12.28
CA PRO A 135 25.48 1.68 -12.52
C PRO A 135 26.03 3.09 -12.65
N ALA A 136 27.21 3.32 -12.06
CA ALA A 136 27.89 4.60 -12.26
C ALA A 136 28.07 4.82 -13.77
N PRO A 137 27.81 6.05 -14.28
CA PRO A 137 28.13 6.35 -15.67
C PRO A 137 29.58 5.97 -15.92
N VAL A 138 29.83 5.17 -16.95
CA VAL A 138 31.18 4.77 -17.35
C VAL A 138 31.89 6.06 -17.75
N ALA A 139 32.61 6.65 -16.80
CA ALA A 139 33.49 7.77 -17.08
C ALA A 139 34.65 7.24 -17.94
N GLY A 140 34.67 7.61 -19.23
CA GLY A 140 35.82 7.35 -20.07
C GLY A 140 35.60 6.48 -21.30
N LEU A 141 34.59 6.74 -22.11
CA LEU A 141 34.69 6.57 -23.56
C LEU A 141 34.83 7.96 -24.15
N GLU A 142 35.97 8.63 -23.90
CA GLU A 142 36.44 9.64 -24.82
C GLU A 142 36.75 8.91 -26.13
N ILE A 143 35.78 8.94 -27.05
CA ILE A 143 36.05 8.62 -28.45
C ILE A 143 36.93 9.77 -28.93
N THR A 144 38.25 9.59 -28.89
CA THR A 144 39.22 10.48 -29.58
C THR A 144 38.93 10.32 -31.06
N PRO A 145 38.42 11.35 -31.79
CA PRO A 145 38.31 11.27 -33.23
C PRO A 145 39.71 11.30 -33.79
N GLN A 146 40.10 10.26 -34.57
CA GLN A 146 41.28 10.27 -35.45
C GLN A 146 40.99 11.06 -36.68
#